data_740abf9424c84347803d3932aaf6f8b4
#
_entry.id   740abf9424c84347803d3932aaf6f8b4
#
_cell.length_a   1.000
_cell.length_b   1.000
_cell.length_c   1.000
_cell.angle_alpha   90.00
_cell.angle_beta   90.00
_cell.angle_gamma   90.00
#
_symmetry.space_group_name_H-M   'P 1'
#
loop_
_entity.id
_entity.type
_entity.pdbx_description
1 polymer ?
#
loop_
_entity_poly.entity_id
_entity_poly.type
_entity_poly.pdbx_seq_one_letter_code
_entity_poly.pdbx_strand_id
1 'polypeptide(L)'
;GIYPAVDPLDSSSRILDPKIVGDDHYSTAREVQRVLQRYNDLQDIIAILGLDELSEEDKLLVGRARRIQRFLSQPMYVAEQFTGIEGKFVSIKDCVEAFKTILSGDLDSTPERHFIWLVALMKYLKKLKRLRHLPNHDCKCS
;
A
#
# COMPACT_ATOMS: atom_id res chain seq x y z
N GLY A 1 -0.13 -8.81 -16.18
CA GLY A 1 -1.15 -8.16 -15.37
C GLY A 1 -0.85 -8.18 -13.88
N ILE A 2 -1.47 -7.26 -13.18
CA ILE A 2 -1.44 -7.22 -11.72
C ILE A 2 -2.79 -7.75 -11.26
N TYR A 3 -2.79 -8.83 -10.47
CA TYR A 3 -4.01 -9.46 -9.98
C TYR A 3 -4.00 -9.45 -8.45
N PRO A 4 -4.75 -8.52 -7.79
CA PRO A 4 -4.94 -8.56 -6.36
C PRO A 4 -5.74 -9.82 -5.97
N ALA A 5 -5.49 -10.35 -4.78
CA ALA A 5 -6.20 -11.54 -4.27
C ALA A 5 -7.72 -11.29 -4.11
N VAL A 6 -8.09 -10.05 -3.82
CA VAL A 6 -9.49 -9.58 -3.69
C VAL A 6 -9.57 -8.23 -4.36
N ASP A 7 -10.58 -8.02 -5.22
CA ASP A 7 -10.85 -6.71 -5.78
C ASP A 7 -11.58 -5.83 -4.75
N PRO A 8 -10.98 -4.71 -4.31
CA PRO A 8 -11.59 -3.85 -3.29
C PRO A 8 -12.83 -3.09 -3.76
N LEU A 9 -13.04 -2.97 -5.09
CA LEU A 9 -14.19 -2.26 -5.66
C LEU A 9 -15.39 -3.18 -5.84
N ASP A 10 -15.16 -4.40 -6.33
CA ASP A 10 -16.22 -5.39 -6.55
C ASP A 10 -16.59 -6.14 -5.28
N SER A 11 -15.77 -6.04 -4.24
CA SER A 11 -15.99 -6.73 -2.97
C SER A 11 -16.68 -5.84 -1.96
N SER A 12 -17.64 -6.40 -1.21
CA SER A 12 -18.29 -5.73 -0.09
C SER A 12 -18.19 -6.58 1.18
N SER A 13 -18.15 -5.91 2.33
CA SER A 13 -18.11 -6.58 3.63
C SER A 13 -19.03 -5.87 4.61
N ARG A 14 -19.91 -6.62 5.25
CA ARG A 14 -20.79 -6.11 6.33
C ARG A 14 -20.01 -5.76 7.59
N ILE A 15 -18.81 -6.33 7.76
CA ILE A 15 -17.95 -6.08 8.92
C ILE A 15 -17.20 -4.74 8.76
N LEU A 16 -17.12 -4.18 7.55
CA LEU A 16 -16.54 -2.86 7.31
C LEU A 16 -17.51 -1.75 7.76
N ASP A 17 -17.66 -1.64 9.06
CA ASP A 17 -18.46 -0.64 9.75
C ASP A 17 -17.59 0.04 10.82
N PRO A 18 -17.67 1.38 11.00
CA PRO A 18 -16.86 2.10 11.99
C PRO A 18 -16.97 1.54 13.41
N LYS A 19 -18.16 1.02 13.76
CA LYS A 19 -18.45 0.43 15.08
C LYS A 19 -17.73 -0.91 15.31
N ILE A 20 -17.37 -1.62 14.23
CA ILE A 20 -16.76 -2.94 14.30
C ILE A 20 -15.23 -2.84 14.11
N VAL A 21 -14.78 -2.17 13.06
CA VAL A 21 -13.35 -2.12 12.69
C VAL A 21 -12.64 -0.88 13.24
N GLY A 22 -13.39 0.11 13.72
CA GLY A 22 -12.87 1.41 14.17
C GLY A 22 -12.80 2.43 13.04
N ASP A 23 -12.86 3.71 13.44
CA ASP A 23 -12.91 4.84 12.47
C ASP A 23 -11.70 4.91 11.58
N ASP A 24 -10.53 4.65 12.11
CA ASP A 24 -9.26 4.67 11.38
C ASP A 24 -9.19 3.65 10.25
N HIS A 25 -9.60 2.43 10.52
CA HIS A 25 -9.63 1.36 9.52
C HIS A 25 -10.69 1.66 8.46
N TYR A 26 -11.88 2.04 8.90
CA TYR A 26 -13.00 2.36 8.01
C TYR A 26 -12.67 3.54 7.06
N SER A 27 -12.16 4.64 7.60
CA SER A 27 -11.81 5.82 6.78
C SER A 27 -10.70 5.52 5.78
N THR A 28 -9.68 4.75 6.20
CA THR A 28 -8.60 4.31 5.30
C THR A 28 -9.12 3.42 4.17
N ALA A 29 -10.01 2.46 4.48
CA ALA A 29 -10.60 1.58 3.48
C ALA A 29 -11.44 2.36 2.46
N ARG A 30 -12.23 3.32 2.93
CA ARG A 30 -13.03 4.19 2.04
C ARG A 30 -12.15 5.06 1.14
N GLU A 31 -11.06 5.60 1.67
CA GLU A 31 -10.12 6.40 0.89
C GLU A 31 -9.42 5.56 -0.18
N VAL A 32 -9.01 4.33 0.15
CA VAL A 32 -8.45 3.38 -0.83
C VAL A 32 -9.45 3.09 -1.95
N GLN A 33 -10.71 2.81 -1.60
CA GLN A 33 -11.77 2.59 -2.59
C GLN A 33 -11.97 3.81 -3.50
N ARG A 34 -11.99 5.02 -2.92
CA ARG A 34 -12.13 6.27 -3.67
C ARG A 34 -10.98 6.47 -4.67
N VAL A 35 -9.75 6.23 -4.25
CA VAL A 35 -8.57 6.36 -5.11
C VAL A 35 -8.60 5.34 -6.24
N LEU A 36 -8.96 4.09 -5.97
CA LEU A 36 -9.05 3.04 -6.99
C LEU A 36 -10.21 3.29 -7.96
N GLN A 37 -11.36 3.77 -7.48
CA GLN A 37 -12.49 4.12 -8.35
C GLN A 37 -12.11 5.25 -9.30
N ARG A 38 -11.50 6.33 -8.78
CA ARG A 38 -11.04 7.44 -9.61
C ARG A 38 -10.00 6.98 -10.65
N TYR A 39 -9.12 6.06 -10.26
CA TYR A 39 -8.16 5.46 -11.19
C TYR A 39 -8.85 4.69 -12.32
N ASN A 40 -9.89 3.90 -12.01
CA ASN A 40 -10.68 3.21 -13.03
C ASN A 40 -11.33 4.20 -14.00
N ASP A 41 -11.91 5.28 -13.50
CA ASP A 41 -12.53 6.32 -14.32
C ASP A 41 -11.52 7.00 -15.26
N LEU A 42 -10.26 7.11 -14.83
CA LEU A 42 -9.18 7.70 -15.63
C LEU A 42 -8.53 6.71 -16.61
N GLN A 43 -8.74 5.41 -16.46
CA GLN A 43 -8.09 4.40 -17.32
C GLN A 43 -8.42 4.58 -18.81
N ASP A 44 -9.67 4.89 -19.13
CA ASP A 44 -10.09 5.11 -20.51
C ASP A 44 -9.42 6.36 -21.09
N ILE A 45 -9.30 7.40 -20.31
CA ILE A 45 -8.61 8.64 -20.69
C ILE A 45 -7.11 8.37 -20.92
N ILE A 46 -6.48 7.62 -20.02
CA ILE A 46 -5.07 7.23 -20.13
C ILE A 46 -4.82 6.38 -21.36
N ALA A 47 -5.73 5.46 -21.68
CA ALA A 47 -5.62 4.59 -22.85
C ALA A 47 -5.70 5.36 -24.18
N ILE A 48 -6.48 6.44 -24.22
CA ILE A 48 -6.69 7.24 -25.43
C ILE A 48 -5.67 8.37 -25.57
N LEU A 49 -5.44 9.14 -24.51
CA LEU A 49 -4.64 10.36 -24.54
C LEU A 49 -3.24 10.21 -23.94
N GLY A 50 -3.01 9.16 -23.16
CA GLY A 50 -1.76 8.96 -22.41
C GLY A 50 -1.76 9.66 -21.06
N LEU A 51 -0.71 9.39 -20.26
CA LEU A 51 -0.55 9.93 -18.91
C LEU A 51 -0.21 11.43 -18.90
N ASP A 52 0.40 11.91 -19.97
CA ASP A 52 0.94 13.28 -20.03
C ASP A 52 -0.18 14.34 -20.09
N GLU A 53 -1.34 13.98 -20.62
CA GLU A 53 -2.51 14.84 -20.73
C GLU A 53 -3.31 14.98 -19.41
N LEU A 54 -2.97 14.20 -18.38
CA LEU A 54 -3.62 14.30 -17.08
C LEU A 54 -3.13 15.52 -16.30
N SER A 55 -4.01 16.06 -15.45
CA SER A 55 -3.61 17.05 -14.46
C SER A 55 -2.55 16.48 -13.50
N GLU A 56 -1.74 17.34 -12.89
CA GLU A 56 -0.72 16.89 -11.93
C GLU A 56 -1.33 16.16 -10.73
N GLU A 57 -2.52 16.56 -10.29
CA GLU A 57 -3.27 15.88 -9.23
C GLU A 57 -3.68 14.47 -9.65
N ASP A 58 -4.19 14.29 -10.88
CA ASP A 58 -4.57 12.98 -11.40
C ASP A 58 -3.35 12.10 -11.63
N LYS A 59 -2.20 12.63 -12.05
CA LYS A 59 -0.93 11.89 -12.16
C LYS A 59 -0.48 11.34 -10.82
N LEU A 60 -0.54 12.15 -9.76
CA LEU A 60 -0.22 11.71 -8.40
C LEU A 60 -1.18 10.61 -7.93
N LEU A 61 -2.48 10.79 -8.18
CA LEU A 61 -3.51 9.82 -7.83
C LEU A 61 -3.30 8.49 -8.54
N VAL A 62 -3.02 8.51 -9.85
CA VAL A 62 -2.69 7.32 -10.64
C VAL A 62 -1.46 6.61 -10.08
N GLY A 63 -0.42 7.36 -9.72
CA GLY A 63 0.78 6.80 -9.08
C GLY A 63 0.45 6.11 -7.75
N ARG A 64 -0.38 6.73 -6.90
CA ARG A 64 -0.83 6.13 -5.63
C ARG A 64 -1.71 4.90 -5.85
N ALA A 65 -2.66 4.96 -6.80
CA ALA A 65 -3.51 3.82 -7.14
C ALA A 65 -2.69 2.60 -7.60
N ARG A 66 -1.69 2.80 -8.46
CA ARG A 66 -0.79 1.72 -8.91
C ARG A 66 0.00 1.12 -7.75
N ARG A 67 0.47 1.94 -6.81
CA ARG A 67 1.15 1.46 -5.59
C ARG A 67 0.22 0.63 -4.71
N ILE A 68 -1.04 1.08 -4.55
CA ILE A 68 -2.08 0.32 -3.83
C ILE A 68 -2.32 -1.04 -4.50
N GLN A 69 -2.49 -1.09 -5.81
CA GLN A 69 -2.67 -2.34 -6.55
C GLN A 69 -1.47 -3.28 -6.37
N ARG A 70 -0.24 -2.77 -6.44
CA ARG A 70 0.98 -3.55 -6.18
C ARG A 70 1.02 -4.08 -4.75
N PHE A 71 0.64 -3.28 -3.78
CA PHE A 71 0.57 -3.69 -2.38
C PHE A 71 -0.48 -4.79 -2.15
N LEU A 72 -1.66 -4.71 -2.77
CA LEU A 72 -2.70 -5.73 -2.72
C LEU A 72 -2.32 -7.03 -3.45
N SER A 73 -1.37 -6.97 -4.36
CA SER A 73 -0.88 -8.11 -5.16
C SER A 73 0.35 -8.78 -4.55
N GLN A 74 0.53 -8.71 -3.23
CA GLN A 74 1.65 -9.35 -2.55
C GLN A 74 1.58 -10.88 -2.66
N PRO A 75 2.75 -11.58 -2.68
CA PRO A 75 2.79 -13.03 -2.73
C PRO A 75 2.08 -13.67 -1.53
N MET A 76 1.19 -14.61 -1.80
CA MET A 76 0.48 -15.37 -0.77
C MET A 76 1.14 -16.75 -0.57
N TYR A 77 1.07 -17.29 0.64
CA TYR A 77 1.59 -18.63 0.93
C TYR A 77 0.99 -19.72 0.05
N VAL A 78 -0.31 -19.62 -0.27
CA VAL A 78 -1.01 -20.59 -1.12
C VAL A 78 -0.41 -20.65 -2.53
N ALA A 79 0.09 -19.55 -3.05
CA ALA A 79 0.66 -19.46 -4.38
C ALA A 79 2.16 -19.79 -4.43
N GLU A 80 2.83 -19.93 -3.29
CA GLU A 80 4.28 -20.13 -3.19
C GLU A 80 4.77 -21.34 -4.00
N GLN A 81 4.04 -22.44 -3.91
CA GLN A 81 4.38 -23.67 -4.64
C GLN A 81 4.28 -23.53 -6.18
N PHE A 82 3.53 -22.56 -6.68
CA PHE A 82 3.37 -22.30 -8.13
C PHE A 82 4.27 -21.20 -8.64
N THR A 83 4.52 -20.18 -7.82
CA THR A 83 5.30 -18.99 -8.20
C THR A 83 6.76 -19.08 -7.82
N GLY A 84 7.11 -19.95 -6.87
CA GLY A 84 8.46 -20.02 -6.29
C GLY A 84 8.83 -18.82 -5.43
N ILE A 85 7.87 -17.93 -5.14
CA ILE A 85 8.07 -16.72 -4.34
C ILE A 85 7.48 -16.95 -2.95
N GLU A 86 8.30 -16.77 -1.91
CA GLU A 86 7.87 -16.93 -0.52
C GLU A 86 6.69 -16.03 -0.17
N GLY A 87 5.62 -16.61 0.38
CA GLY A 87 4.43 -15.89 0.84
C GLY A 87 4.75 -14.93 1.98
N LYS A 88 4.00 -13.82 2.06
CA LYS A 88 4.16 -12.80 3.11
C LYS A 88 2.87 -12.65 3.91
N PHE A 89 3.01 -12.70 5.24
CA PHE A 89 1.91 -12.40 6.15
C PHE A 89 1.95 -10.93 6.57
N VAL A 90 0.81 -10.26 6.40
CA VAL A 90 0.61 -8.86 6.81
C VAL A 90 -0.49 -8.81 7.85
N SER A 91 -0.20 -8.27 9.03
CA SER A 91 -1.23 -8.05 10.05
C SER A 91 -2.19 -6.93 9.61
N ILE A 92 -3.43 -6.96 10.09
CA ILE A 92 -4.43 -5.91 9.78
C ILE A 92 -3.90 -4.52 10.15
N LYS A 93 -3.27 -4.38 11.30
CA LYS A 93 -2.69 -3.11 11.76
C LYS A 93 -1.60 -2.60 10.83
N ASP A 94 -0.68 -3.48 10.42
CA ASP A 94 0.39 -3.12 9.48
C ASP A 94 -0.18 -2.78 8.10
N CYS A 95 -1.24 -3.47 7.68
CA CYS A 95 -1.93 -3.21 6.43
C CYS A 95 -2.57 -1.81 6.41
N VAL A 96 -3.33 -1.45 7.45
CA VAL A 96 -3.96 -0.12 7.58
C VAL A 96 -2.91 0.98 7.64
N GLU A 97 -1.82 0.79 8.39
CA GLU A 97 -0.72 1.75 8.50
C GLU A 97 0.01 1.93 7.15
N ALA A 98 0.22 0.84 6.40
CA ALA A 98 0.80 0.90 5.06
C ALA A 98 -0.08 1.70 4.10
N PHE A 99 -1.39 1.47 4.08
CA PHE A 99 -2.31 2.23 3.25
C PHE A 99 -2.35 3.72 3.63
N LYS A 100 -2.36 4.06 4.92
CA LYS A 100 -2.26 5.45 5.38
C LYS A 100 -0.98 6.12 4.84
N THR A 101 0.16 5.45 4.92
CA THR A 101 1.44 5.98 4.43
C THR A 101 1.45 6.15 2.90
N ILE A 102 0.79 5.25 2.15
CA ILE A 102 0.64 5.40 0.69
C ILE A 102 -0.26 6.59 0.36
N LEU A 103 -1.37 6.73 1.08
CA LEU A 103 -2.36 7.81 0.86
C LEU A 103 -1.83 9.19 1.25
N SER A 104 -0.98 9.29 2.30
CA SER A 104 -0.38 10.56 2.72
C SER A 104 0.58 11.14 1.67
N GLY A 105 1.12 10.31 0.78
CA GLY A 105 2.06 10.74 -0.25
C GLY A 105 3.53 10.64 0.15
N ASP A 106 3.85 10.22 1.38
CA ASP A 106 5.25 10.08 1.85
C ASP A 106 6.08 9.12 0.98
N LEU A 107 5.39 8.26 0.24
CA LEU A 107 5.99 7.26 -0.63
C LEU A 107 5.88 7.59 -2.13
N ASP A 108 5.45 8.81 -2.49
CA ASP A 108 5.26 9.18 -3.90
C ASP A 108 6.56 9.17 -4.72
N SER A 109 7.71 9.37 -4.08
CA SER A 109 9.03 9.26 -4.70
C SER A 109 9.54 7.81 -4.82
N THR A 110 8.86 6.83 -4.20
CA THR A 110 9.31 5.44 -4.19
C THR A 110 8.83 4.71 -5.45
N PRO A 111 9.71 4.01 -6.19
CA PRO A 111 9.31 3.25 -7.36
C PRO A 111 8.25 2.17 -7.06
N GLU A 112 7.27 2.03 -7.93
CA GLU A 112 6.12 1.10 -7.76
C GLU A 112 6.52 -0.36 -7.50
N ARG A 113 7.62 -0.83 -8.09
CA ARG A 113 8.13 -2.20 -7.94
C ARG A 113 8.46 -2.59 -6.49
N HIS A 114 8.75 -1.61 -5.63
CA HIS A 114 9.10 -1.86 -4.23
C HIS A 114 7.88 -2.18 -3.36
N PHE A 115 6.68 -1.87 -3.84
CA PHE A 115 5.44 -2.06 -3.07
C PHE A 115 5.00 -3.51 -2.95
N ILE A 116 5.48 -4.40 -3.82
CA ILE A 116 5.33 -5.86 -3.65
C ILE A 116 6.03 -6.34 -2.37
N TRP A 117 7.07 -5.61 -1.93
CA TRP A 117 7.87 -5.92 -0.76
C TRP A 117 7.69 -4.90 0.38
N LEU A 118 6.68 -4.03 0.29
CA LEU A 118 6.51 -2.90 1.21
C LEU A 118 6.42 -3.33 2.67
N VAL A 119 5.81 -4.47 2.98
CA VAL A 119 5.74 -5.00 4.35
C VAL A 119 7.13 -5.31 4.90
N ALA A 120 7.98 -5.91 4.09
CA ALA A 120 9.37 -6.16 4.47
C ALA A 120 10.12 -4.84 4.69
N LEU A 121 9.89 -3.87 3.80
CA LEU A 121 10.45 -2.52 3.90
C LEU A 121 9.95 -1.78 5.15
N MET A 122 8.66 -1.82 5.44
CA MET A 122 8.09 -1.18 6.64
C MET A 122 8.61 -1.81 7.94
N LYS A 123 8.72 -3.14 8.00
CA LYS A 123 9.35 -3.83 9.14
C LYS A 123 10.81 -3.40 9.30
N TYR A 124 11.54 -3.27 8.21
CA TYR A 124 12.92 -2.79 8.20
C TYR A 124 13.03 -1.33 8.67
N LEU A 125 12.17 -0.44 8.15
CA LEU A 125 12.13 0.97 8.55
C LEU A 125 11.73 1.15 10.02
N LYS A 126 10.76 0.36 10.52
CA LYS A 126 10.41 0.33 11.95
C LYS A 126 11.60 -0.12 12.80
N LYS A 127 12.37 -1.11 12.34
CA LYS A 127 13.58 -1.57 13.02
C LYS A 127 14.65 -0.49 13.05
N LEU A 128 14.87 0.22 11.92
CA LEU A 128 15.82 1.33 11.84
C LEU A 128 15.41 2.52 12.75
N LYS A 129 14.11 2.88 12.78
CA LYS A 129 13.61 3.93 13.70
C LYS A 129 13.84 3.55 15.15
N ARG A 130 13.62 2.29 15.54
CA ARG A 130 13.93 1.80 16.90
C ARG A 130 15.41 1.89 17.22
N LEU A 131 16.29 1.59 16.26
CA LEU A 131 17.74 1.67 16.46
C LEU A 131 18.23 3.13 16.59
N ARG A 132 17.59 4.09 15.92
CA ARG A 132 17.92 5.53 16.05
C ARG A 132 17.48 6.13 17.39
N HIS A 133 16.53 5.50 18.08
CA HIS A 133 16.07 5.93 19.42
C HIS A 133 16.77 5.20 20.58
N LEU A 134 17.75 4.33 20.29
CA LEU A 134 18.62 3.81 21.34
C LEU A 134 19.61 4.92 21.73
N PRO A 135 19.68 5.30 23.04
CA PRO A 135 20.66 6.27 23.49
C PRO A 135 22.05 5.72 23.16
N ASN A 136 22.91 6.58 22.59
CA ASN A 136 24.33 6.29 22.45
C ASN A 136 24.87 5.89 23.82
N HIS A 137 25.07 4.60 24.03
CA HIS A 137 25.95 4.17 25.13
C HIS A 137 27.36 4.60 24.71
N ASP A 138 27.77 5.74 25.29
CA ASP A 138 29.14 6.20 25.26
C ASP A 138 30.06 5.02 25.59
N CYS A 139 30.81 4.62 24.59
CA CYS A 139 31.97 3.74 24.78
C CYS A 139 33.01 4.57 25.51
N LYS A 140 32.94 4.61 26.87
CA LYS A 140 34.05 5.01 27.68
C LYS A 140 35.09 3.90 27.61
N CYS A 141 36.01 4.05 26.66
CA CYS A 141 37.31 3.39 26.75
C CYS A 141 38.12 4.10 27.80
N SER A 142 38.35 3.41 28.91
CA SER A 142 39.44 3.70 29.85
C SER A 142 40.66 2.95 29.45
#